data_958517acb92a6af784fc19339a94125a
#
_entry.id   958517acb92a6af784fc19339a94125a
#
_cell.length_a   1.000
_cell.length_b   1.000
_cell.length_c   1.000
_cell.angle_alpha   90.00
_cell.angle_beta   90.00
_cell.angle_gamma   90.00
#
_symmetry.space_group_name_H-M   'P 1'
#
loop_
_entity.id
_entity.type
_entity.pdbx_description
1 polymer ?
#
loop_
_entity_poly.entity_id
_entity_poly.type
_entity_poly.pdbx_seq_one_letter_code
_entity_poly.pdbx_strand_id
1 'polypeptide(L)'
;MEEEKEFYFKTQNLSVGYNRKPILENISLGVYKGQILTLIGPNGSGKSTILKNLIREMSPLGGVVVLEGKDINNYSSKNFAKQMSVVLTEKVKTELLTCRDVVAMGRYPYTNYFGKLTPEDERIVDE
;
A
#
# COMPACT_ATOMS: atom_id res chain seq x y z
N MET A 1 -6.96 7.04 -32.58
CA MET A 1 -7.56 6.35 -31.43
C MET A 1 -6.77 6.77 -30.20
N GLU A 2 -7.42 7.44 -29.26
CA GLU A 2 -6.82 7.68 -27.97
C GLU A 2 -6.82 6.34 -27.23
N GLU A 3 -5.65 5.85 -26.83
CA GLU A 3 -5.57 4.72 -25.90
C GLU A 3 -6.28 5.16 -24.61
N GLU A 4 -7.36 4.50 -24.23
CA GLU A 4 -7.96 4.69 -22.93
C GLU A 4 -6.90 4.40 -21.88
N LYS A 5 -6.39 5.46 -21.22
CA LYS A 5 -5.44 5.30 -20.12
C LYS A 5 -6.14 4.54 -18.99
N GLU A 6 -5.71 3.31 -18.76
CA GLU A 6 -6.19 2.52 -17.64
C GLU A 6 -5.58 3.02 -16.33
N PHE A 7 -6.39 3.08 -15.28
CA PHE A 7 -5.89 3.44 -13.95
C PHE A 7 -4.85 2.41 -13.48
N TYR A 8 -3.73 2.89 -13.00
CA TYR A 8 -2.69 2.06 -12.40
C TYR A 8 -3.15 1.47 -11.07
N PHE A 9 -3.84 2.28 -10.26
CA PHE A 9 -4.43 1.90 -9.00
C PHE A 9 -5.85 2.46 -8.91
N LYS A 10 -6.81 1.64 -8.52
CA LYS A 10 -8.20 2.09 -8.41
C LYS A 10 -8.98 1.35 -7.34
N THR A 11 -10.06 1.98 -6.88
CA THR A 11 -11.11 1.32 -6.11
C THR A 11 -12.39 1.28 -6.91
N GLN A 12 -13.20 0.27 -6.70
CA GLN A 12 -14.51 0.11 -7.33
C GLN A 12 -15.54 -0.18 -6.25
N ASN A 13 -16.48 0.75 -6.06
CA ASN A 13 -17.56 0.64 -5.08
C ASN A 13 -17.07 0.24 -3.69
N LEU A 14 -15.93 0.77 -3.27
CA LEU A 14 -15.29 0.44 -2.01
C LEU A 14 -16.14 0.92 -0.84
N SER A 15 -16.44 0.02 0.10
CA SER A 15 -17.07 0.33 1.37
C SER A 15 -16.13 -0.03 2.50
N VAL A 16 -15.87 0.92 3.38
CA VAL A 16 -14.91 0.79 4.48
C VAL A 16 -15.57 1.11 5.81
N GLY A 17 -15.12 0.45 6.86
CA GLY A 17 -15.65 0.64 8.21
C GLY A 17 -15.10 -0.36 9.21
N TYR A 18 -15.68 -0.38 10.41
CA TYR A 18 -15.31 -1.25 11.52
C TYR A 18 -16.51 -2.06 12.00
N ASN A 19 -16.25 -3.27 12.48
CA ASN A 19 -17.27 -4.15 13.06
C ASN A 19 -18.51 -4.32 12.16
N ARG A 20 -18.30 -4.47 10.85
CA ARG A 20 -19.35 -4.57 9.82
C ARG A 20 -20.24 -3.33 9.71
N LYS A 21 -19.85 -2.21 10.31
CA LYS A 21 -20.54 -0.92 10.17
C LYS A 21 -19.77 -0.05 9.20
N PRO A 22 -20.37 0.33 8.06
CA PRO A 22 -19.71 1.20 7.10
C PRO A 22 -19.59 2.62 7.66
N ILE A 23 -18.42 3.22 7.41
CA ILE A 23 -18.15 4.64 7.66
C ILE A 23 -18.31 5.40 6.34
N LEU A 24 -17.79 4.81 5.27
CA LEU A 24 -17.90 5.33 3.91
C LEU A 24 -18.25 4.20 2.96
N GLU A 25 -19.07 4.53 1.97
CA GLU A 25 -19.55 3.58 0.96
C GLU A 25 -19.41 4.15 -0.45
N ASN A 26 -19.40 3.26 -1.43
CA ASN A 26 -19.37 3.60 -2.85
C ASN A 26 -18.20 4.50 -3.26
N ILE A 27 -17.01 4.25 -2.71
CA ILE A 27 -15.82 5.01 -3.03
C ILE A 27 -15.19 4.42 -4.30
N SER A 28 -15.19 5.22 -5.37
CA SER A 28 -14.53 4.89 -6.63
C SER A 28 -13.47 5.95 -6.93
N LEU A 29 -12.21 5.58 -6.74
CA LEU A 29 -11.04 6.41 -6.98
C LEU A 29 -10.20 5.79 -8.08
N GLY A 30 -9.40 6.59 -8.75
CA GLY A 30 -8.42 6.08 -9.71
C GLY A 30 -7.21 6.98 -9.79
N VAL A 31 -6.04 6.36 -9.94
CA VAL A 31 -4.75 7.04 -10.08
C VAL A 31 -4.02 6.46 -11.27
N TYR A 32 -3.57 7.30 -12.18
CA TYR A 32 -2.66 6.92 -13.26
C TYR A 32 -1.20 6.92 -12.79
N LYS A 33 -0.33 6.25 -13.51
CA LYS A 33 1.11 6.36 -13.26
C LYS A 33 1.56 7.83 -13.33
N GLY A 34 2.40 8.23 -12.36
CA GLY A 34 2.93 9.59 -12.28
C GLY A 34 1.99 10.62 -11.66
N GLN A 35 0.80 10.23 -11.23
CA GLN A 35 -0.13 11.11 -10.53
C GLN A 35 0.03 11.06 -9.01
N ILE A 36 -0.34 12.16 -8.37
CA ILE A 36 -0.50 12.26 -6.92
C ILE A 36 -1.99 12.47 -6.63
N LEU A 37 -2.54 11.61 -5.77
CA LEU A 37 -3.90 11.75 -5.25
C LEU A 37 -3.82 12.13 -3.77
N THR A 38 -4.49 13.21 -3.40
CA THR A 38 -4.53 13.69 -2.02
C THR A 38 -5.94 13.52 -1.45
N LEU A 39 -6.03 12.92 -0.27
CA LEU A 39 -7.27 12.82 0.50
C LEU A 39 -7.33 13.96 1.51
N ILE A 40 -8.36 14.81 1.38
CA ILE A 40 -8.56 15.98 2.23
C ILE A 40 -9.90 15.83 2.96
N GLY A 41 -9.93 16.22 4.22
CA GLY A 41 -11.14 16.21 5.03
C GLY A 41 -10.83 16.40 6.51
N PRO A 42 -11.83 16.67 7.34
CA PRO A 42 -11.66 16.80 8.78
C PRO A 42 -11.24 15.47 9.42
N ASN A 43 -10.68 15.55 10.63
CA ASN A 43 -10.41 14.36 11.44
C ASN A 43 -11.71 13.59 11.71
N GLY A 44 -11.66 12.26 11.59
CA GLY A 44 -12.82 11.41 11.74
C GLY A 44 -13.68 11.25 10.47
N SER A 45 -13.29 11.83 9.33
CA SER A 45 -13.98 11.68 8.04
C SER A 45 -13.76 10.34 7.33
N GLY A 46 -12.86 9.49 7.85
CA GLY A 46 -12.58 8.17 7.29
C GLY A 46 -11.35 8.09 6.38
N LYS A 47 -10.55 9.15 6.25
CA LYS A 47 -9.32 9.16 5.42
C LYS A 47 -8.37 8.04 5.78
N SER A 48 -8.05 7.87 7.06
CA SER A 48 -7.17 6.81 7.55
C SER A 48 -7.75 5.42 7.30
N THR A 49 -9.07 5.28 7.42
CA THR A 49 -9.76 4.01 7.17
C THR A 49 -9.67 3.63 5.69
N ILE A 50 -9.84 4.59 4.77
CA ILE A 50 -9.60 4.36 3.34
C ILE A 50 -8.17 3.89 3.12
N LEU A 51 -7.17 4.63 3.61
CA LEU A 51 -5.76 4.30 3.42
C LEU A 51 -5.41 2.90 3.94
N LYS A 52 -5.93 2.50 5.11
CA LYS A 52 -5.74 1.16 5.67
C LYS A 52 -6.29 0.04 4.77
N ASN A 53 -7.39 0.31 4.07
CA ASN A 53 -7.91 -0.63 3.08
C ASN A 53 -7.04 -0.69 1.82
N LEU A 54 -6.51 0.45 1.37
CA LEU A 54 -5.66 0.52 0.18
C LEU A 54 -4.33 -0.23 0.36
N ILE A 55 -3.81 -0.29 1.58
CA ILE A 55 -2.55 -0.97 1.91
C ILE A 55 -2.72 -2.39 2.46
N ARG A 56 -3.93 -2.93 2.42
CA ARG A 56 -4.28 -4.26 2.96
C ARG A 56 -4.14 -4.42 4.48
N GLU A 57 -4.07 -3.33 5.22
CA GLU A 57 -4.09 -3.39 6.69
C GLU A 57 -5.50 -3.74 7.22
N MET A 58 -6.53 -3.36 6.45
CA MET A 58 -7.91 -3.73 6.70
C MET A 58 -8.54 -4.31 5.44
N SER A 59 -9.49 -5.22 5.63
CA SER A 59 -10.32 -5.72 4.53
C SER A 59 -11.53 -4.81 4.33
N PRO A 60 -11.90 -4.47 3.09
CA PRO A 60 -13.10 -3.70 2.82
C PRO A 60 -14.38 -4.45 3.20
N LEU A 61 -15.42 -3.71 3.55
CA LEU A 61 -16.76 -4.28 3.79
C LEU A 61 -17.47 -4.60 2.47
N GLY A 62 -17.10 -3.96 1.39
CA GLY A 62 -17.60 -4.19 0.05
C GLY A 62 -16.71 -3.54 -0.99
N GLY A 63 -16.91 -3.90 -2.25
CA GLY A 63 -16.09 -3.40 -3.34
C GLY A 63 -14.71 -4.03 -3.40
N VAL A 64 -13.85 -3.47 -4.22
CA VAL A 64 -12.53 -4.03 -4.52
C VAL A 64 -11.50 -2.92 -4.70
N VAL A 65 -10.26 -3.23 -4.35
CA VAL A 65 -9.08 -2.40 -4.64
C VAL A 65 -8.24 -3.12 -5.68
N VAL A 66 -7.91 -2.43 -6.76
CA VAL A 66 -7.24 -3.00 -7.93
C VAL A 66 -5.92 -2.28 -8.17
N LEU A 67 -4.86 -3.05 -8.34
CA LEU A 67 -3.52 -2.59 -8.71
C LEU A 67 -3.10 -3.27 -10.00
N GLU A 68 -2.78 -2.50 -11.02
CA GLU A 68 -2.41 -3.02 -12.35
C GLU A 68 -3.41 -4.07 -12.89
N GLY A 69 -4.70 -3.76 -12.80
CA GLY A 69 -5.76 -4.64 -13.31
C GLY A 69 -6.08 -5.87 -12.46
N LYS A 70 -5.42 -6.03 -11.31
CA LYS A 70 -5.58 -7.20 -10.43
C LYS A 70 -6.01 -6.79 -9.02
N ASP A 71 -6.99 -7.49 -8.45
CA ASP A 71 -7.37 -7.30 -7.04
C ASP A 71 -6.15 -7.46 -6.13
N ILE A 72 -5.94 -6.49 -5.24
CA ILE A 72 -4.79 -6.52 -4.33
C ILE A 72 -4.76 -7.76 -3.43
N ASN A 73 -5.91 -8.35 -3.15
CA ASN A 73 -6.00 -9.57 -2.36
C ASN A 73 -5.45 -10.81 -3.08
N ASN A 74 -5.33 -10.75 -4.41
CA ASN A 74 -4.78 -11.83 -5.24
C ASN A 74 -3.25 -11.75 -5.37
N TYR A 75 -2.61 -10.71 -4.85
CA TYR A 75 -1.16 -10.65 -4.74
C TYR A 75 -0.68 -11.43 -3.52
N SER A 76 0.42 -12.18 -3.64
CA SER A 76 1.14 -12.64 -2.47
C SER A 76 1.65 -11.42 -1.67
N SER A 77 1.84 -11.56 -0.37
CA SER A 77 2.35 -10.46 0.46
C SER A 77 3.68 -9.92 -0.05
N LYS A 78 4.55 -10.81 -0.51
CA LYS A 78 5.85 -10.47 -1.08
C LYS A 78 5.73 -9.68 -2.38
N ASN A 79 4.86 -10.09 -3.30
CA ASN A 79 4.65 -9.39 -4.56
C ASN A 79 3.95 -8.05 -4.37
N PHE A 80 2.99 -7.97 -3.45
CA PHE A 80 2.34 -6.72 -3.10
C PHE A 80 3.33 -5.70 -2.51
N ALA A 81 4.21 -6.15 -1.61
CA ALA A 81 5.26 -5.32 -1.02
C ALA A 81 6.28 -4.79 -2.04
N LYS A 82 6.49 -5.47 -3.17
CA LYS A 82 7.31 -4.97 -4.28
C LYS A 82 6.65 -3.85 -5.08
N GLN A 83 5.32 -3.78 -5.05
CA GLN A 83 4.53 -2.82 -5.83
C GLN A 83 4.12 -1.59 -5.02
N MET A 84 4.09 -1.71 -3.69
CA MET A 84 3.58 -0.67 -2.81
C MET A 84 4.51 -0.43 -1.62
N SER A 85 4.80 0.83 -1.37
CA SER A 85 5.47 1.28 -0.15
C SER A 85 4.55 2.23 0.63
N VAL A 86 4.71 2.26 1.94
CA VAL A 86 3.86 3.05 2.84
C VAL A 86 4.74 3.82 3.81
N VAL A 87 4.42 5.09 4.00
CA VAL A 87 4.98 5.91 5.08
C VAL A 87 3.89 6.14 6.12
N LEU A 88 4.09 5.58 7.30
CA LEU A 88 3.16 5.72 8.40
C LEU A 88 3.52 6.93 9.27
N THR A 89 2.52 7.50 9.93
CA THR A 89 2.72 8.59 10.90
C THR A 89 3.24 8.09 12.26
N GLU A 90 3.09 6.81 12.53
CA GLU A 90 3.60 6.17 13.74
C GLU A 90 5.12 6.04 13.68
N LYS A 91 5.77 6.39 14.81
CA LYS A 91 7.22 6.19 14.92
C LYS A 91 7.55 4.71 15.04
N VAL A 92 8.44 4.23 14.19
CA VAL A 92 9.00 2.89 14.32
C VAL A 92 9.81 2.85 15.62
N LYS A 93 9.45 1.93 16.52
CA LYS A 93 10.26 1.67 17.72
C LYS A 93 11.53 0.94 17.30
N THR A 94 12.65 1.63 17.33
CA THR A 94 13.93 1.16 16.81
C THR A 94 15.02 1.08 17.88
N GLU A 95 14.66 0.70 19.10
CA GLU A 95 15.57 0.75 20.27
C GLU A 95 16.91 0.01 20.06
N LEU A 96 16.94 -0.98 19.16
CA LEU A 96 18.14 -1.80 18.90
C LEU A 96 18.54 -1.82 17.40
N LEU A 97 17.93 -0.98 16.57
CA LEU A 97 18.19 -0.95 15.12
C LEU A 97 19.00 0.29 14.74
N THR A 98 19.97 0.11 13.87
CA THR A 98 20.66 1.23 13.20
C THR A 98 19.80 1.79 12.07
N CYS A 99 20.10 2.99 11.58
CA CYS A 99 19.47 3.55 10.39
C CYS A 99 19.61 2.60 9.18
N ARG A 100 20.79 2.00 9.04
CA ARG A 100 21.07 1.02 7.99
C ARG A 100 20.16 -0.21 8.07
N ASP A 101 19.94 -0.72 9.27
CA ASP A 101 19.03 -1.85 9.48
C ASP A 101 17.59 -1.52 9.04
N VAL A 102 17.12 -0.31 9.37
CA VAL A 102 15.78 0.16 8.98
C VAL A 102 15.65 0.26 7.45
N VAL A 103 16.66 0.83 6.79
CA VAL A 103 16.70 0.92 5.31
C VAL A 103 16.76 -0.47 4.68
N ALA A 104 17.54 -1.38 5.25
CA ALA A 104 17.69 -2.76 4.78
C ALA A 104 16.37 -3.55 4.83
N MET A 105 15.48 -3.23 5.77
CA MET A 105 14.13 -3.83 5.83
C MET A 105 13.33 -3.61 4.53
N GLY A 106 13.57 -2.52 3.80
CA GLY A 106 12.94 -2.26 2.51
C GLY A 106 13.31 -3.28 1.43
N ARG A 107 14.40 -4.02 1.61
CA ARG A 107 14.82 -5.09 0.69
C ARG A 107 14.17 -6.45 1.00
N TYR A 108 13.44 -6.58 2.10
CA TYR A 108 12.82 -7.85 2.51
C TYR A 108 12.02 -8.54 1.40
N PRO A 109 11.19 -7.86 0.59
CA PRO A 109 10.45 -8.49 -0.49
C PRO A 109 11.33 -9.13 -1.57
N TYR A 110 12.59 -8.71 -1.67
CA TYR A 110 13.56 -9.17 -2.68
C TYR A 110 14.52 -10.24 -2.14
N THR A 111 14.49 -10.50 -0.84
CA THR A 111 15.35 -11.51 -0.20
C THR A 111 14.80 -12.93 -0.37
N ASN A 112 15.68 -13.93 -0.10
CA ASN A 112 15.30 -15.34 -0.09
C ASN A 112 14.52 -15.72 1.18
N TYR A 113 14.22 -17.01 1.34
CA TYR A 113 13.51 -17.56 2.50
C TYR A 113 14.18 -17.21 3.84
N PHE A 114 15.50 -17.10 3.87
CA PHE A 114 16.26 -16.77 5.08
C PHE A 114 16.41 -15.26 5.33
N GLY A 115 15.84 -14.42 4.47
CA GLY A 115 15.93 -12.97 4.60
C GLY A 115 17.34 -12.42 4.41
N LYS A 116 18.24 -13.17 3.78
CA LYS A 116 19.63 -12.78 3.58
C LYS A 116 19.75 -11.79 2.42
N LEU A 117 20.45 -10.69 2.66
CA LEU A 117 20.76 -9.69 1.64
C LEU A 117 21.80 -10.24 0.65
N THR A 118 21.58 -9.97 -0.63
CA THR A 118 22.57 -10.22 -1.68
C THR A 118 23.55 -9.04 -1.77
N PRO A 119 24.71 -9.19 -2.46
CA PRO A 119 25.60 -8.06 -2.72
C PRO A 119 24.91 -6.87 -3.40
N GLU A 120 23.94 -7.12 -4.27
CA GLU A 120 23.13 -6.07 -4.90
C GLU A 120 22.21 -5.38 -3.90
N ASP A 121 21.57 -6.13 -3.00
CA ASP A 121 20.76 -5.56 -1.92
C ASP A 121 21.59 -4.66 -1.01
N GLU A 122 22.81 -5.11 -0.64
CA GLU A 122 23.75 -4.32 0.17
C GLU A 122 24.10 -3.00 -0.53
N ARG A 123 24.38 -3.04 -1.82
CA ARG A 123 24.68 -1.85 -2.63
C ARG A 123 23.50 -0.87 -2.62
N ILE A 124 22.28 -1.36 -2.80
CA ILE A 124 21.06 -0.53 -2.81
C ILE A 124 20.80 0.10 -1.44
N VAL A 125 21.05 -0.63 -0.37
CA VAL A 125 20.92 -0.11 1.01
C VAL A 125 21.92 1.03 1.29
N ASP A 126 23.12 0.94 0.71
CA ASP A 126 24.20 1.92 0.92
C ASP A 126 24.05 3.17 0.03
N GLU A 127 23.23 3.13 -1.02
CA GLU A 127 22.89 4.31 -1.83
C GLU A 127 21.98 5.29 -1.08
#